data_da3371b3e170c48335ba2d905946ece3
#
_entry.id   da3371b3e170c48335ba2d905946ece3
#
_cell.length_a   1.000
_cell.length_b   1.000
_cell.length_c   1.000
_cell.angle_alpha   90.00
_cell.angle_beta   90.00
_cell.angle_gamma   90.00
#
_symmetry.space_group_name_H-M   'P 1'
#
loop_
_entity.id
_entity.type
_entity.pdbx_description
1 polymer ?
#
loop_
_entity_poly.entity_id
_entity_poly.type
_entity_poly.pdbx_seq_one_letter_code
_entity_poly.pdbx_strand_id
1 'polypeptide(L)'
;MAEEKYVPRLKTKYLNEVKPALQEKFNYKNVMMIPKMEKIVVNMGVGEAATDSKAIDGAVRDLRAITGQQPMVTRARKSIASFRLRAGMPIGAKVTLRGDRMWEFFDRLTSVAIPRIRDFRGISPKSFDGRGNFSMGVTEQLIFPEIDFDKIDHTRGMDITIVTTAQTDEEGKALLKAFHFPFKAE
;
A
#
# COMPACT_ATOMS: atom_id res chain seq x y z
N MET A 1 5.79 28.72 -22.29
CA MET A 1 6.34 28.44 -20.95
C MET A 1 6.22 26.95 -20.75
N ALA A 2 7.31 26.21 -20.52
CA ALA A 2 7.25 24.79 -20.24
C ALA A 2 6.58 24.65 -18.85
N GLU A 3 5.47 23.92 -18.78
CA GLU A 3 4.84 23.56 -17.53
C GLU A 3 5.88 22.76 -16.72
N GLU A 4 6.30 23.27 -15.56
CA GLU A 4 7.14 22.52 -14.64
C GLU A 4 6.39 21.25 -14.26
N LYS A 5 6.88 20.11 -14.76
CA LYS A 5 6.29 18.82 -14.50
C LYS A 5 6.41 18.53 -13.00
N TYR A 6 5.27 18.50 -12.31
CA TYR A 6 5.21 18.14 -10.89
C TYR A 6 5.95 16.83 -10.61
N VAL A 7 6.84 16.84 -9.63
CA VAL A 7 7.59 15.66 -9.17
C VAL A 7 7.28 15.44 -7.69
N PRO A 8 6.82 14.25 -7.30
CA PRO A 8 6.56 13.92 -5.90
C PRO A 8 7.79 14.12 -5.00
N ARG A 9 7.61 14.73 -3.84
CA ARG A 9 8.71 15.06 -2.91
C ARG A 9 9.52 13.82 -2.48
N LEU A 10 8.87 12.69 -2.23
CA LEU A 10 9.55 11.45 -1.85
C LEU A 10 10.34 10.82 -3.00
N LYS A 11 9.91 11.03 -4.25
CA LYS A 11 10.67 10.62 -5.44
C LYS A 11 11.97 11.43 -5.54
N THR A 12 11.90 12.73 -5.30
CA THR A 12 13.09 13.60 -5.24
C THR A 12 14.01 13.20 -4.10
N LYS A 13 13.46 12.95 -2.90
CA LYS A 13 14.21 12.44 -1.75
C LYS A 13 14.90 11.11 -2.06
N TYR A 14 14.21 10.19 -2.74
CA TYR A 14 14.81 8.93 -3.15
C TYR A 14 16.04 9.13 -4.02
N LEU A 15 15.96 10.00 -5.03
CA LEU A 15 17.04 10.22 -5.98
C LEU A 15 18.25 10.91 -5.34
N ASN A 16 18.01 11.89 -4.48
CA ASN A 16 19.07 12.76 -3.95
C ASN A 16 19.70 12.23 -2.66
N GLU A 17 18.95 11.55 -1.81
CA GLU A 17 19.39 11.16 -0.47
C GLU A 17 19.42 9.64 -0.29
N VAL A 18 18.30 8.96 -0.55
CA VAL A 18 18.13 7.54 -0.21
C VAL A 18 19.00 6.65 -1.10
N LYS A 19 19.03 6.92 -2.40
CA LYS A 19 19.78 6.13 -3.37
C LYS A 19 21.29 6.14 -3.10
N PRO A 20 21.96 7.30 -2.89
CA PRO A 20 23.38 7.34 -2.52
C PRO A 20 23.65 6.63 -1.18
N ALA A 21 22.82 6.89 -0.16
CA ALA A 21 22.98 6.28 1.16
C ALA A 21 22.89 4.74 1.13
N LEU A 22 21.97 4.18 0.34
CA LEU A 22 21.87 2.73 0.16
C LEU A 22 23.04 2.16 -0.62
N GLN A 23 23.54 2.88 -1.63
CA GLN A 23 24.70 2.48 -2.40
C GLN A 23 25.95 2.36 -1.51
N GLU A 24 26.17 3.33 -0.65
CA GLU A 24 27.29 3.34 0.30
C GLU A 24 27.14 2.22 1.36
N LYS A 25 25.93 2.08 1.93
CA LYS A 25 25.65 1.11 2.99
C LYS A 25 25.87 -0.33 2.55
N PHE A 26 25.45 -0.70 1.34
CA PHE A 26 25.52 -2.07 0.83
C PHE A 26 26.61 -2.30 -0.21
N ASN A 27 27.42 -1.28 -0.52
CA ASN A 27 28.53 -1.34 -1.48
C ASN A 27 28.13 -1.92 -2.85
N TYR A 28 26.99 -1.49 -3.39
CA TYR A 28 26.55 -1.98 -4.70
C TYR A 28 27.51 -1.58 -5.81
N LYS A 29 27.96 -2.57 -6.58
CA LYS A 29 28.84 -2.38 -7.74
C LYS A 29 28.15 -1.67 -8.91
N ASN A 30 26.84 -1.81 -9.02
CA ASN A 30 26.04 -1.21 -10.08
C ASN A 30 24.86 -0.42 -9.50
N VAL A 31 24.68 0.80 -10.01
CA VAL A 31 23.57 1.69 -9.63
C VAL A 31 22.19 1.06 -9.86
N MET A 32 22.08 0.11 -10.81
CA MET A 32 20.82 -0.58 -11.10
C MET A 32 20.45 -1.65 -10.06
N MET A 33 21.39 -2.05 -9.20
CA MET A 33 21.13 -3.02 -8.12
C MET A 33 20.52 -2.35 -6.88
N ILE A 34 20.57 -1.02 -6.80
CA ILE A 34 20.05 -0.28 -5.64
C ILE A 34 18.55 -0.51 -5.52
N PRO A 35 18.04 -0.92 -4.34
CA PRO A 35 16.63 -1.17 -4.13
C PRO A 35 15.79 0.08 -4.35
N LYS A 36 14.67 -0.09 -5.04
CA LYS A 36 13.65 0.96 -5.27
C LYS A 36 12.26 0.40 -5.04
N MET A 37 11.30 1.26 -4.74
CA MET A 37 9.89 0.88 -4.77
C MET A 37 9.43 0.70 -6.22
N GLU A 38 8.80 -0.43 -6.50
CA GLU A 38 8.27 -0.76 -7.82
C GLU A 38 6.79 -0.45 -7.96
N LYS A 39 6.01 -0.88 -6.96
CA LYS A 39 4.56 -0.68 -6.91
C LYS A 39 4.05 -0.79 -5.48
N ILE A 40 2.86 -0.22 -5.24
CA ILE A 40 2.10 -0.48 -4.01
C ILE A 40 0.77 -1.10 -4.44
N VAL A 41 0.42 -2.21 -3.81
CA VAL A 41 -0.87 -2.88 -4.00
C VAL A 41 -1.71 -2.64 -2.77
N VAL A 42 -2.90 -2.08 -2.96
CA VAL A 42 -3.90 -1.92 -1.90
C VAL A 42 -5.04 -2.87 -2.21
N ASN A 43 -5.33 -3.77 -1.29
CA ASN A 43 -6.38 -4.76 -1.41
C ASN A 43 -7.40 -4.59 -0.29
N MET A 44 -8.67 -4.67 -0.63
CA MET A 44 -9.78 -4.66 0.30
C MET A 44 -10.59 -5.92 0.10
N GLY A 45 -10.55 -6.82 1.09
CA GLY A 45 -11.38 -8.04 1.10
C GLY A 45 -12.78 -7.71 1.59
N VAL A 46 -13.80 -8.11 0.82
CA VAL A 46 -15.22 -7.87 1.14
C VAL A 46 -15.94 -9.22 1.19
N GLY A 47 -15.82 -9.92 2.33
CA GLY A 47 -16.45 -11.22 2.52
C GLY A 47 -17.98 -11.16 2.49
N GLU A 48 -18.56 -10.04 2.95
CA GLU A 48 -19.99 -9.76 2.92
C GLU A 48 -20.59 -9.73 1.52
N ALA A 49 -19.78 -9.49 0.50
CA ALA A 49 -20.21 -9.49 -0.90
C ALA A 49 -20.72 -10.84 -1.40
N ALA A 50 -20.46 -11.93 -0.69
CA ALA A 50 -21.06 -13.23 -0.97
C ALA A 50 -22.59 -13.24 -0.72
N THR A 51 -23.08 -12.40 0.19
CA THR A 51 -24.50 -12.24 0.53
C THR A 51 -25.10 -10.95 0.01
N ASP A 52 -24.34 -9.86 0.05
CA ASP A 52 -24.75 -8.55 -0.47
C ASP A 52 -23.74 -8.01 -1.50
N SER A 53 -24.12 -8.08 -2.77
CA SER A 53 -23.28 -7.60 -3.86
C SER A 53 -23.01 -6.07 -3.83
N LYS A 54 -23.89 -5.29 -3.18
CA LYS A 54 -23.72 -3.83 -3.05
C LYS A 54 -22.53 -3.43 -2.16
N ALA A 55 -22.11 -4.33 -1.25
CA ALA A 55 -20.95 -4.09 -0.39
C ALA A 55 -19.64 -3.85 -1.20
N ILE A 56 -19.54 -4.42 -2.41
CA ILE A 56 -18.43 -4.20 -3.32
C ILE A 56 -18.37 -2.75 -3.84
N ASP A 57 -19.53 -2.16 -4.13
CA ASP A 57 -19.61 -0.80 -4.67
C ASP A 57 -19.09 0.21 -3.64
N GLY A 58 -19.39 -0.01 -2.35
CA GLY A 58 -18.80 0.76 -1.25
C GLY A 58 -17.28 0.64 -1.21
N ALA A 59 -16.74 -0.57 -1.24
CA ALA A 59 -15.29 -0.80 -1.25
C ALA A 59 -14.58 -0.17 -2.48
N VAL A 60 -15.20 -0.25 -3.65
CA VAL A 60 -14.67 0.37 -4.88
C VAL A 60 -14.66 1.89 -4.75
N ARG A 61 -15.73 2.48 -4.21
CA ARG A 61 -15.81 3.93 -3.96
C ARG A 61 -14.72 4.39 -3.00
N ASP A 62 -14.56 3.69 -1.87
CA ASP A 62 -13.57 4.02 -0.85
C ASP A 62 -12.14 3.92 -1.39
N LEU A 63 -11.79 2.80 -2.05
CA LEU A 63 -10.47 2.65 -2.67
C LEU A 63 -10.21 3.68 -3.76
N ARG A 64 -11.22 4.06 -4.55
CA ARG A 64 -11.09 5.11 -5.55
C ARG A 64 -10.81 6.47 -4.92
N ALA A 65 -11.49 6.80 -3.80
CA ALA A 65 -11.25 8.04 -3.07
C ALA A 65 -9.82 8.07 -2.50
N ILE A 66 -9.38 6.98 -1.85
CA ILE A 66 -8.05 6.88 -1.23
C ILE A 66 -6.92 6.94 -2.27
N THR A 67 -7.06 6.21 -3.38
CA THR A 67 -5.95 6.00 -4.33
C THR A 67 -5.98 6.93 -5.54
N GLY A 68 -7.12 7.56 -5.82
CA GLY A 68 -7.34 8.36 -7.02
C GLY A 68 -7.34 7.54 -8.32
N GLN A 69 -7.40 6.20 -8.22
CA GLN A 69 -7.38 5.29 -9.36
C GLN A 69 -8.57 4.32 -9.27
N GLN A 70 -9.14 3.95 -10.42
CA GLN A 70 -10.25 2.99 -10.48
C GLN A 70 -9.79 1.61 -10.00
N PRO A 71 -10.41 1.05 -8.94
CA PRO A 71 -10.11 -0.29 -8.47
C PRO A 71 -10.57 -1.38 -9.44
N MET A 72 -9.87 -2.50 -9.42
CA MET A 72 -10.29 -3.72 -10.08
C MET A 72 -11.04 -4.60 -9.08
N VAL A 73 -12.26 -5.01 -9.42
CA VAL A 73 -13.02 -5.97 -8.63
C VAL A 73 -12.41 -7.36 -8.78
N THR A 74 -12.08 -7.98 -7.66
CA THR A 74 -11.56 -9.35 -7.61
C THR A 74 -12.68 -10.35 -7.45
N ARG A 75 -12.60 -11.43 -8.23
CA ARG A 75 -13.65 -12.47 -8.28
C ARG A 75 -13.13 -13.80 -7.76
N ALA A 76 -14.00 -14.58 -7.15
CA ALA A 76 -13.72 -15.92 -6.68
C ALA A 76 -13.31 -16.85 -7.84
N ARG A 77 -12.21 -17.57 -7.68
CA ARG A 77 -11.73 -18.54 -8.68
C ARG A 77 -12.40 -19.91 -8.53
N LYS A 78 -12.77 -20.28 -7.31
CA LYS A 78 -13.37 -21.57 -6.96
C LYS A 78 -14.66 -21.37 -6.17
N SER A 79 -15.59 -22.32 -6.29
CA SER A 79 -16.77 -22.37 -5.44
C SER A 79 -16.43 -23.04 -4.11
N ILE A 80 -16.85 -22.46 -2.99
CA ILE A 80 -16.64 -22.99 -1.64
C ILE A 80 -17.98 -22.91 -0.91
N ALA A 81 -18.61 -24.06 -0.69
CA ALA A 81 -19.95 -24.15 -0.13
C ALA A 81 -20.04 -23.60 1.32
N SER A 82 -19.02 -23.85 2.15
CA SER A 82 -18.95 -23.35 3.53
C SER A 82 -18.99 -21.82 3.63
N PHE A 83 -18.49 -21.11 2.63
CA PHE A 83 -18.52 -19.66 2.54
C PHE A 83 -19.65 -19.12 1.66
N ARG A 84 -20.56 -19.98 1.19
CA ARG A 84 -21.64 -19.64 0.24
C ARG A 84 -21.13 -18.96 -1.02
N LEU A 85 -19.92 -19.31 -1.44
CA LEU A 85 -19.18 -18.67 -2.52
C LEU A 85 -19.26 -19.52 -3.79
N ARG A 86 -19.57 -18.88 -4.92
CA ARG A 86 -19.53 -19.48 -6.26
C ARG A 86 -18.40 -18.83 -7.08
N ALA A 87 -17.82 -19.62 -7.97
CA ALA A 87 -16.84 -19.09 -8.92
C ALA A 87 -17.42 -17.91 -9.72
N GLY A 88 -16.65 -16.84 -9.89
CA GLY A 88 -17.07 -15.62 -10.56
C GLY A 88 -17.73 -14.56 -9.67
N MET A 89 -18.14 -14.88 -8.44
CA MET A 89 -18.70 -13.90 -7.51
C MET A 89 -17.64 -12.85 -7.11
N PRO A 90 -18.01 -11.56 -7.02
CA PRO A 90 -17.11 -10.51 -6.54
C PRO A 90 -16.87 -10.70 -5.04
N ILE A 91 -15.61 -10.63 -4.60
CA ILE A 91 -15.20 -10.87 -3.21
C ILE A 91 -14.27 -9.81 -2.65
N GLY A 92 -13.88 -8.83 -3.45
CA GLY A 92 -13.01 -7.75 -3.03
C GLY A 92 -12.68 -6.80 -4.15
N ALA A 93 -11.87 -5.81 -3.82
CA ALA A 93 -11.34 -4.83 -4.77
C ALA A 93 -9.87 -4.59 -4.51
N LYS A 94 -9.09 -4.36 -5.56
CA LYS A 94 -7.67 -4.04 -5.44
C LYS A 94 -7.24 -2.92 -6.38
N VAL A 95 -6.22 -2.19 -5.98
CA VAL A 95 -5.55 -1.18 -6.80
C VAL A 95 -4.07 -1.45 -6.81
N THR A 96 -3.42 -1.28 -7.96
CA THR A 96 -1.97 -1.30 -8.08
C THR A 96 -1.49 0.08 -8.50
N LEU A 97 -0.74 0.72 -7.61
CA LEU A 97 -0.18 2.05 -7.83
C LEU A 97 1.27 1.94 -8.28
N ARG A 98 1.64 2.73 -9.31
CA ARG A 98 2.99 2.82 -9.87
C ARG A 98 3.36 4.28 -10.16
N GLY A 99 4.66 4.54 -10.32
CA GLY A 99 5.16 5.86 -10.70
C GLY A 99 4.81 6.94 -9.69
N ASP A 100 4.41 8.11 -10.16
CA ASP A 100 4.18 9.27 -9.30
C ASP A 100 3.00 9.07 -8.33
N ARG A 101 1.93 8.38 -8.76
CA ARG A 101 0.80 8.03 -7.89
C ARG A 101 1.20 7.12 -6.72
N MET A 102 2.15 6.23 -6.92
CA MET A 102 2.71 5.38 -5.87
C MET A 102 3.44 6.24 -4.83
N TRP A 103 4.25 7.20 -5.26
CA TRP A 103 5.00 8.08 -4.36
C TRP A 103 4.07 8.98 -3.55
N GLU A 104 3.04 9.54 -4.19
CA GLU A 104 2.03 10.35 -3.53
C GLU A 104 1.24 9.55 -2.48
N PHE A 105 0.81 8.34 -2.83
CA PHE A 105 0.13 7.46 -1.89
C PHE A 105 1.03 7.09 -0.72
N PHE A 106 2.29 6.75 -0.97
CA PHE A 106 3.25 6.40 0.08
C PHE A 106 3.51 7.57 1.03
N ASP A 107 3.59 8.78 0.49
CA ASP A 107 3.76 10.00 1.29
C ASP A 107 2.54 10.24 2.20
N ARG A 108 1.33 10.18 1.68
CA ARG A 108 0.11 10.31 2.49
C ARG A 108 -0.03 9.19 3.52
N LEU A 109 0.31 7.97 3.15
CA LEU A 109 0.30 6.82 4.06
C LEU A 109 1.20 7.07 5.26
N THR A 110 2.45 7.47 5.04
CA THR A 110 3.44 7.64 6.12
C THR A 110 3.25 8.92 6.92
N SER A 111 2.90 10.03 6.27
CA SER A 111 2.83 11.34 6.90
C SER A 111 1.47 11.64 7.55
N VAL A 112 0.39 11.05 7.04
CA VAL A 112 -0.98 11.38 7.46
C VAL A 112 -1.74 10.18 8.00
N ALA A 113 -1.82 9.07 7.23
CA ALA A 113 -2.70 7.96 7.57
C ALA A 113 -2.19 7.14 8.77
N ILE A 114 -0.92 6.75 8.77
CA ILE A 114 -0.35 5.93 9.85
C ILE A 114 -0.41 6.65 11.21
N PRO A 115 -0.06 7.94 11.34
CA PRO A 115 -0.18 8.64 12.63
C PRO A 115 -1.62 8.74 13.17
N ARG A 116 -2.63 8.59 12.31
CA ARG A 116 -4.06 8.60 12.70
C ARG A 116 -4.58 7.24 13.17
N ILE A 117 -3.78 6.19 13.07
CA ILE A 117 -4.16 4.86 13.60
C ILE A 117 -4.30 4.97 15.13
N ARG A 118 -5.44 4.50 15.66
CA ARG A 118 -5.69 4.47 17.09
C ARG A 118 -4.65 3.58 17.76
N ASP A 119 -4.08 4.05 18.90
CA ASP A 119 -3.08 3.34 19.71
C ASP A 119 -1.87 2.84 18.91
N PHE A 120 -1.43 3.63 17.93
CA PHE A 120 -0.30 3.28 17.10
C PHE A 120 1.00 3.15 17.92
N ARG A 121 1.62 1.96 17.86
CA ARG A 121 2.88 1.64 18.57
C ARG A 121 4.03 1.26 17.63
N GLY A 122 3.91 1.61 16.35
CA GLY A 122 4.84 1.18 15.31
C GLY A 122 4.41 -0.10 14.60
N ILE A 123 4.95 -0.32 13.42
CA ILE A 123 4.65 -1.46 12.56
C ILE A 123 5.72 -2.53 12.74
N SER A 124 5.31 -3.79 12.84
CA SER A 124 6.25 -4.91 13.02
C SER A 124 7.20 -5.02 11.83
N PRO A 125 8.52 -5.09 12.05
CA PRO A 125 9.48 -5.33 10.98
C PRO A 125 9.48 -6.77 10.46
N LYS A 126 8.70 -7.69 11.08
CA LYS A 126 8.62 -9.11 10.70
C LYS A 126 7.66 -9.38 9.53
N SER A 127 7.01 -8.34 8.99
CA SER A 127 6.01 -8.47 7.91
C SER A 127 6.64 -8.41 6.49
N PHE A 128 7.92 -8.71 6.37
CA PHE A 128 8.59 -8.93 5.10
C PHE A 128 8.40 -10.37 4.61
N ASP A 129 8.46 -10.57 3.31
CA ASP A 129 8.20 -11.87 2.65
C ASP A 129 9.46 -12.71 2.35
N GLY A 130 10.63 -12.31 2.82
CA GLY A 130 11.92 -12.92 2.52
C GLY A 130 12.58 -12.41 1.23
N ARG A 131 11.91 -11.53 0.48
CA ARG A 131 12.38 -10.93 -0.79
C ARG A 131 12.30 -9.42 -0.80
N GLY A 132 12.28 -8.80 0.38
CA GLY A 132 12.26 -7.36 0.53
C GLY A 132 10.92 -6.67 0.23
N ASN A 133 9.83 -7.42 0.03
CA ASN A 133 8.50 -6.85 -0.06
C ASN A 133 7.88 -6.78 1.34
N PHE A 134 7.15 -5.70 1.61
CA PHE A 134 6.56 -5.43 2.91
C PHE A 134 5.04 -5.36 2.83
N SER A 135 4.34 -6.04 3.75
CA SER A 135 2.89 -6.02 3.81
C SER A 135 2.42 -5.57 5.19
N MET A 136 1.39 -4.74 5.22
CA MET A 136 0.72 -4.30 6.45
C MET A 136 -0.79 -4.32 6.29
N GLY A 137 -1.49 -4.68 7.35
CA GLY A 137 -2.94 -4.57 7.45
C GLY A 137 -3.34 -3.28 8.17
N VAL A 138 -4.39 -2.66 7.67
CA VAL A 138 -5.07 -1.53 8.28
C VAL A 138 -6.49 -1.97 8.60
N THR A 139 -6.95 -1.76 9.82
CA THR A 139 -8.27 -2.22 10.29
C THR A 139 -9.41 -1.32 9.84
N GLU A 140 -9.14 -0.04 9.64
CA GLU A 140 -10.16 0.97 9.34
C GLU A 140 -9.72 1.88 8.19
N GLN A 141 -10.58 2.05 7.18
CA GLN A 141 -10.32 3.00 6.08
C GLN A 141 -10.37 4.47 6.52
N LEU A 142 -10.95 4.76 7.69
CA LEU A 142 -11.12 6.10 8.25
C LEU A 142 -9.81 6.83 8.61
N ILE A 143 -8.70 6.12 8.63
CA ILE A 143 -7.38 6.74 8.82
C ILE A 143 -7.00 7.66 7.64
N PHE A 144 -7.60 7.44 6.47
CA PHE A 144 -7.38 8.28 5.31
C PHE A 144 -8.31 9.49 5.33
N PRO A 145 -7.77 10.72 5.21
CA PRO A 145 -8.56 11.95 5.28
C PRO A 145 -9.52 12.13 4.10
N GLU A 146 -9.31 11.39 3.02
CA GLU A 146 -10.17 11.39 1.83
C GLU A 146 -11.51 10.70 2.06
N ILE A 147 -11.61 9.92 3.13
CA ILE A 147 -12.83 9.20 3.50
C ILE A 147 -13.65 10.04 4.47
N ASP A 148 -14.87 10.34 4.06
CA ASP A 148 -15.87 11.05 4.86
C ASP A 148 -16.66 10.03 5.69
N PHE A 149 -16.68 10.22 7.02
CA PHE A 149 -17.36 9.33 7.95
C PHE A 149 -18.86 9.19 7.62
N ASP A 150 -19.51 10.26 7.18
CA ASP A 150 -20.95 10.26 6.91
C ASP A 150 -21.32 9.50 5.61
N LYS A 151 -20.34 9.19 4.76
CA LYS A 151 -20.57 8.55 3.46
C LYS A 151 -20.19 7.08 3.41
N ILE A 152 -19.63 6.54 4.49
CA ILE A 152 -19.26 5.12 4.56
C ILE A 152 -20.47 4.26 4.94
N ASP A 153 -20.60 3.11 4.26
CA ASP A 153 -21.61 2.12 4.57
C ASP A 153 -21.17 1.24 5.76
N HIS A 154 -19.91 0.78 5.72
CA HIS A 154 -19.29 -0.08 6.73
C HIS A 154 -17.81 0.24 6.89
N THR A 155 -17.30 0.06 8.12
CA THR A 155 -15.86 0.08 8.36
C THR A 155 -15.23 -1.16 7.76
N ARG A 156 -14.21 -0.96 6.88
CA ARG A 156 -13.49 -2.04 6.19
C ARG A 156 -12.01 -1.92 6.41
N GLY A 157 -11.38 -3.06 6.66
CA GLY A 157 -9.94 -3.16 6.64
C GLY A 157 -9.37 -3.26 5.23
N MET A 158 -8.07 -3.03 5.12
CA MET A 158 -7.35 -3.18 3.86
C MET A 158 -5.93 -3.68 4.11
N ASP A 159 -5.39 -4.38 3.14
CA ASP A 159 -4.00 -4.81 3.10
C ASP A 159 -3.23 -3.91 2.14
N ILE A 160 -2.10 -3.41 2.58
CA ILE A 160 -1.19 -2.56 1.80
C ILE A 160 0.11 -3.31 1.65
N THR A 161 0.48 -3.67 0.41
CA THR A 161 1.73 -4.34 0.10
C THR A 161 2.64 -3.42 -0.71
N ILE A 162 3.80 -3.13 -0.16
CA ILE A 162 4.86 -2.34 -0.82
C ILE A 162 5.82 -3.32 -1.46
N VAL A 163 5.84 -3.34 -2.79
CA VAL A 163 6.71 -4.20 -3.58
C VAL A 163 7.96 -3.40 -3.96
N THR A 164 9.10 -3.98 -3.65
CA THR A 164 10.42 -3.38 -3.92
C THR A 164 11.23 -4.26 -4.89
N THR A 165 12.33 -3.74 -5.38
CA THR A 165 13.32 -4.49 -6.15
C THR A 165 14.44 -5.05 -5.27
N ALA A 166 14.34 -4.95 -3.95
CA ALA A 166 15.28 -5.53 -3.02
C ALA A 166 15.32 -7.06 -3.16
N GLN A 167 16.48 -7.66 -2.92
CA GLN A 167 16.64 -9.11 -2.95
C GLN A 167 16.49 -9.72 -1.56
N THR A 168 16.76 -8.95 -0.53
CA THR A 168 16.68 -9.36 0.87
C THR A 168 15.79 -8.44 1.69
N ASP A 169 15.28 -8.95 2.82
CA ASP A 169 14.47 -8.16 3.73
C ASP A 169 15.26 -7.04 4.40
N GLU A 170 16.57 -7.22 4.58
CA GLU A 170 17.45 -6.19 5.12
C GLU A 170 17.55 -4.97 4.20
N GLU A 171 17.67 -5.22 2.90
CA GLU A 171 17.68 -4.16 1.89
C GLU A 171 16.33 -3.44 1.84
N GLY A 172 15.22 -4.20 1.85
CA GLY A 172 13.86 -3.66 1.89
C GLY A 172 13.59 -2.83 3.16
N LYS A 173 14.02 -3.35 4.33
CA LYS A 173 13.93 -2.64 5.62
C LYS A 173 14.75 -1.35 5.59
N ALA A 174 15.96 -1.39 5.06
CA ALA A 174 16.82 -0.20 4.94
C ALA A 174 16.20 0.87 4.01
N LEU A 175 15.62 0.45 2.88
CA LEU A 175 14.91 1.34 1.97
C LEU A 175 13.75 2.05 2.67
N LEU A 176 12.85 1.31 3.32
CA LEU A 176 11.70 1.90 4.01
C LEU A 176 12.12 2.76 5.20
N LYS A 177 13.14 2.34 5.96
CA LYS A 177 13.69 3.12 7.07
C LYS A 177 14.27 4.47 6.63
N ALA A 178 14.87 4.55 5.46
CA ALA A 178 15.37 5.80 4.88
C ALA A 178 14.25 6.81 4.56
N PHE A 179 13.02 6.34 4.38
CA PHE A 179 11.81 7.17 4.27
C PHE A 179 11.13 7.44 5.62
N HIS A 180 11.78 7.12 6.74
CA HIS A 180 11.20 7.25 8.09
C HIS A 180 9.92 6.44 8.29
N PHE A 181 9.80 5.28 7.60
CA PHE A 181 8.68 4.39 7.83
C PHE A 181 8.66 3.94 9.31
N PRO A 182 7.53 4.06 10.01
CA PRO A 182 7.49 3.94 11.46
C PRO A 182 7.50 2.48 11.93
N PHE A 183 8.63 1.83 11.81
CA PHE A 183 8.83 0.51 12.39
C PHE A 183 8.86 0.59 13.92
N LYS A 184 8.34 -0.44 14.58
CA LYS A 184 8.48 -0.61 16.01
C LYS A 184 9.96 -0.77 16.36
N ALA A 185 10.42 -0.08 17.41
CA ALA A 185 11.74 -0.32 17.97
C ALA A 185 11.84 -1.76 18.47
N GLU A 186 12.94 -2.43 18.13
CA GLU A 186 13.26 -3.77 18.62
C GLU A 186 13.72 -3.70 20.05
#